data_d0eccb36e43f433a01b979362834c745
#
_entry.id   d0eccb36e43f433a01b979362834c745
#
_cell.length_a   1.000
_cell.length_b   1.000
_cell.length_c   1.000
_cell.angle_alpha   90.00
_cell.angle_beta   90.00
_cell.angle_gamma   90.00
#
_symmetry.space_group_name_H-M   'P 1'
#
loop_
_entity.id
_entity.type
_entity.pdbx_description
1 polymer ?
#
loop_
_entity_poly.entity_id
_entity_poly.type
_entity_poly.pdbx_seq_one_letter_code
_entity_poly.pdbx_strand_id
1 'polypeptide(L)'
;MKKQIATGYKMGNITTAKAITFFDVETTSLDPEKSAILQISIITDWEDGNQDVWTTKIKPRDVELNYASSEALKICGYNKDDWEDAPLFEEVAHIIAKKLAWGPIVAHNINFDIAHLKASFKRRKWREPERNEKFDAEKKMFKIGYPAIDTCALAYIYLPTERQNLDTLREH
;
A
#
# COMPACT_ATOMS: atom_id res chain seq x y z
N MET A 1 -23.73 -20.37 4.43
CA MET A 1 -23.95 -19.00 3.90
C MET A 1 -22.87 -18.69 2.88
N LYS A 2 -23.25 -18.42 1.63
CA LYS A 2 -22.28 -18.11 0.57
C LYS A 2 -21.71 -16.70 0.83
N LYS A 3 -20.39 -16.59 1.09
CA LYS A 3 -19.70 -15.31 1.15
C LYS A 3 -19.83 -14.64 -0.22
N GLN A 4 -20.64 -13.57 -0.32
CA GLN A 4 -20.60 -12.71 -1.47
C GLN A 4 -19.30 -11.91 -1.42
N ILE A 5 -18.40 -12.25 -2.31
CA ILE A 5 -17.18 -11.44 -2.55
C ILE A 5 -17.70 -10.14 -3.19
N ALA A 6 -17.47 -9.02 -2.51
CA ALA A 6 -17.82 -7.72 -3.06
C ALA A 6 -17.09 -7.54 -4.40
N THR A 7 -17.87 -7.47 -5.46
CA THR A 7 -17.37 -7.26 -6.83
C THR A 7 -17.04 -5.78 -6.98
N GLY A 8 -15.76 -5.49 -7.22
CA GLY A 8 -15.23 -4.16 -7.36
C GLY A 8 -15.92 -3.29 -8.41
N TYR A 9 -15.54 -2.04 -8.40
CA TYR A 9 -16.02 -0.98 -9.28
C TYR A 9 -16.28 -1.44 -10.71
N LYS A 10 -17.57 -1.50 -11.09
CA LYS A 10 -17.98 -1.38 -12.49
C LYS A 10 -18.31 0.10 -12.73
N MET A 11 -17.56 0.76 -13.63
CA MET A 11 -17.98 2.07 -14.13
C MET A 11 -19.40 1.96 -14.70
N GLY A 12 -20.35 2.63 -14.07
CA GLY A 12 -21.74 2.67 -14.49
C GLY A 12 -22.78 2.42 -13.38
N ASN A 13 -22.43 1.69 -12.32
CA ASN A 13 -23.27 1.61 -11.13
C ASN A 13 -22.42 2.01 -9.93
N ILE A 14 -22.77 3.08 -9.23
CA ILE A 14 -22.23 3.42 -7.92
C ILE A 14 -22.76 2.33 -6.95
N THR A 15 -22.10 1.20 -6.94
CA THR A 15 -22.16 0.32 -5.79
C THR A 15 -21.38 1.04 -4.72
N THR A 16 -22.03 1.52 -3.69
CA THR A 16 -21.41 2.06 -2.49
C THR A 16 -20.30 1.12 -2.09
N ALA A 17 -19.07 1.64 -1.99
CA ALA A 17 -17.94 0.84 -1.57
C ALA A 17 -18.27 0.25 -0.21
N LYS A 18 -18.43 -1.07 -0.16
CA LYS A 18 -18.73 -1.80 1.08
C LYS A 18 -17.47 -2.16 1.86
N ALA A 19 -16.38 -1.50 1.55
CA ALA A 19 -15.09 -1.75 2.19
C ALA A 19 -14.25 -0.48 2.26
N ILE A 20 -13.43 -0.37 3.31
CA ILE A 20 -12.37 0.63 3.46
C ILE A 20 -11.07 -0.15 3.60
N THR A 21 -10.04 0.27 2.87
CA THR A 21 -8.73 -0.39 2.90
C THR A 21 -7.70 0.53 3.53
N PHE A 22 -7.16 0.11 4.67
CA PHE A 22 -6.03 0.75 5.33
C PHE A 22 -4.75 0.09 4.85
N PHE A 23 -3.68 0.86 4.67
CA PHE A 23 -2.39 0.29 4.33
C PHE A 23 -1.24 1.17 4.82
N ASP A 24 -0.08 0.53 4.95
CA ASP A 24 1.16 1.15 5.39
C ASP A 24 2.35 0.43 4.77
N VAL A 25 3.44 1.15 4.47
CA VAL A 25 4.67 0.57 3.92
C VAL A 25 5.90 0.96 4.74
N GLU A 26 6.74 -0.02 5.04
CA GLU A 26 8.08 0.19 5.57
C GLU A 26 9.09 0.23 4.41
N THR A 27 10.01 1.19 4.43
CA THR A 27 10.89 1.45 3.29
C THR A 27 12.35 1.60 3.69
N THR A 28 13.27 1.41 2.74
CA THR A 28 14.71 1.56 2.98
C THR A 28 15.17 3.02 3.05
N SER A 29 14.38 3.97 2.57
CA SER A 29 14.69 5.42 2.61
C SER A 29 13.48 6.26 2.27
N LEU A 30 13.58 7.58 2.41
CA LEU A 30 12.51 8.53 2.08
C LEU A 30 12.39 8.83 0.57
N ASP A 31 13.36 8.44 -0.26
CA ASP A 31 13.36 8.68 -1.71
C ASP A 31 12.65 7.54 -2.44
N PRO A 32 11.41 7.73 -2.93
CA PRO A 32 10.64 6.65 -3.55
C PRO A 32 11.26 6.13 -4.85
N GLU A 33 12.06 6.93 -5.56
CA GLU A 33 12.67 6.49 -6.82
C GLU A 33 13.86 5.54 -6.61
N LYS A 34 14.44 5.49 -5.40
CA LYS A 34 15.61 4.67 -5.09
C LYS A 34 15.36 3.61 -4.03
N SER A 35 14.41 3.85 -3.13
CA SER A 35 14.15 2.96 -2.00
C SER A 35 13.43 1.67 -2.40
N ALA A 36 13.64 0.61 -1.64
CA ALA A 36 12.79 -0.56 -1.64
C ALA A 36 11.68 -0.44 -0.61
N ILE A 37 10.54 -1.08 -0.86
CA ILE A 37 9.56 -1.41 0.17
C ILE A 37 10.05 -2.69 0.85
N LEU A 38 10.22 -2.64 2.17
CA LEU A 38 10.67 -3.76 3.01
C LEU A 38 9.51 -4.58 3.56
N GLN A 39 8.40 -3.91 3.84
CA GLN A 39 7.19 -4.54 4.34
C GLN A 39 5.99 -3.75 3.88
N ILE A 40 4.88 -4.41 3.70
CA ILE A 40 3.58 -3.79 3.48
C ILE A 40 2.52 -4.50 4.32
N SER A 41 1.66 -3.70 4.94
CA SER A 41 0.47 -4.16 5.66
C SER A 41 -0.77 -3.60 5.01
N ILE A 42 -1.78 -4.44 4.78
CA ILE A 42 -3.06 -4.03 4.19
C ILE A 42 -4.19 -4.67 5.01
N ILE A 43 -5.09 -3.83 5.48
CA ILE A 43 -6.28 -4.24 6.21
C ILE A 43 -7.50 -3.73 5.44
N THR A 44 -8.41 -4.62 5.09
CA THR A 44 -9.67 -4.24 4.45
C THR A 44 -10.82 -4.56 5.40
N ASP A 45 -11.53 -3.51 5.83
CA ASP A 45 -12.73 -3.61 6.64
C ASP A 45 -13.95 -3.57 5.74
N TRP A 46 -14.83 -4.55 5.89
CA TRP A 46 -16.07 -4.69 5.14
C TRP A 46 -17.27 -4.21 5.95
N GLU A 47 -18.26 -3.63 5.28
CA GLU A 47 -19.50 -3.15 5.90
C GLU A 47 -20.24 -4.22 6.74
N ASP A 48 -20.04 -5.49 6.42
CA ASP A 48 -20.63 -6.63 7.14
C ASP A 48 -19.87 -7.03 8.42
N GLY A 49 -18.83 -6.25 8.79
CA GLY A 49 -17.98 -6.49 9.96
C GLY A 49 -16.86 -7.53 9.73
N ASN A 50 -16.74 -8.09 8.53
CA ASN A 50 -15.59 -8.93 8.20
C ASN A 50 -14.34 -8.06 7.98
N GLN A 51 -13.17 -8.61 8.32
CA GLN A 51 -11.88 -7.99 8.11
C GLN A 51 -10.95 -8.95 7.36
N ASP A 52 -10.21 -8.42 6.39
CA ASP A 52 -9.13 -9.11 5.69
C ASP A 52 -7.80 -8.42 6.04
N VAL A 53 -6.93 -9.13 6.76
CA VAL A 53 -5.62 -8.63 7.18
C VAL A 53 -4.54 -9.37 6.41
N TRP A 54 -3.67 -8.62 5.75
CA TRP A 54 -2.56 -9.19 5.02
C TRP A 54 -1.30 -8.33 5.22
N THR A 55 -0.23 -8.98 5.67
CA THR A 55 1.08 -8.36 5.87
C THR A 55 2.14 -9.26 5.26
N THR A 56 3.13 -8.68 4.61
CA THR A 56 4.28 -9.41 4.09
C THR A 56 5.55 -8.58 4.15
N LYS A 57 6.67 -9.24 4.48
CA LYS A 57 8.01 -8.73 4.20
C LYS A 57 8.26 -8.83 2.70
N ILE A 58 9.11 -7.96 2.18
CA ILE A 58 9.51 -7.92 0.76
C ILE A 58 11.03 -7.84 0.71
N LYS A 59 11.66 -8.82 0.04
CA LYS A 59 13.12 -8.87 -0.10
C LYS A 59 13.60 -7.71 -0.97
N PRO A 60 14.44 -6.80 -0.43
CA PRO A 60 15.03 -5.74 -1.23
C PRO A 60 16.12 -6.32 -2.15
N ARG A 61 16.36 -5.69 -3.28
CA ARG A 61 17.52 -6.02 -4.13
C ARG A 61 18.76 -5.31 -3.62
N ASP A 62 19.92 -5.90 -3.82
CA ASP A 62 21.20 -5.32 -3.38
C ASP A 62 21.40 -3.89 -3.90
N VAL A 63 21.02 -3.62 -5.15
CA VAL A 63 21.08 -2.29 -5.74
C VAL A 63 20.21 -1.26 -5.01
N GLU A 64 19.11 -1.65 -4.40
CA GLU A 64 18.23 -0.78 -3.62
C GLU A 64 18.79 -0.53 -2.22
N LEU A 65 19.49 -1.52 -1.65
CA LEU A 65 20.18 -1.39 -0.37
C LEU A 65 21.35 -0.38 -0.41
N ASN A 66 21.94 -0.16 -1.58
CA ASN A 66 22.98 0.88 -1.76
C ASN A 66 22.46 2.30 -1.48
N TYR A 67 21.15 2.51 -1.52
CA TYR A 67 20.49 3.79 -1.25
C TYR A 67 19.73 3.79 0.08
N ALA A 68 19.88 2.72 0.88
CA ALA A 68 19.19 2.60 2.15
C ALA A 68 19.74 3.58 3.19
N SER A 69 18.85 4.15 3.97
CA SER A 69 19.18 4.92 5.16
C SER A 69 19.40 3.96 6.34
N SER A 70 20.49 4.10 7.05
CA SER A 70 20.75 3.31 8.27
C SER A 70 19.67 3.54 9.34
N GLU A 71 19.11 4.73 9.40
CA GLU A 71 18.00 5.07 10.30
C GLU A 71 16.72 4.34 9.90
N ALA A 72 16.35 4.37 8.61
CA ALA A 72 15.18 3.66 8.11
C ALA A 72 15.29 2.15 8.35
N LEU A 73 16.45 1.55 8.04
CA LEU A 73 16.67 0.12 8.30
C LEU A 73 16.54 -0.23 9.78
N LYS A 74 17.03 0.65 10.67
CA LYS A 74 16.91 0.47 12.12
C LYS A 74 15.47 0.57 12.60
N ILE A 75 14.71 1.54 12.10
CA ILE A 75 13.27 1.73 12.44
C ILE A 75 12.46 0.51 12.00
N CYS A 76 12.66 0.03 10.76
CA CYS A 76 11.99 -1.15 10.24
C CYS A 76 12.48 -2.47 10.85
N GLY A 77 13.52 -2.45 11.68
CA GLY A 77 14.13 -3.66 12.23
C GLY A 77 14.72 -4.58 11.16
N TYR A 78 15.17 -4.02 10.03
CA TYR A 78 15.69 -4.81 8.93
C TYR A 78 16.99 -5.53 9.33
N ASN A 79 17.04 -6.83 9.10
CA ASN A 79 18.26 -7.62 9.04
C ASN A 79 18.19 -8.58 7.84
N LYS A 80 19.33 -8.94 7.30
CA LYS A 80 19.38 -9.72 6.06
C LYS A 80 18.76 -11.11 6.21
N ASP A 81 18.98 -11.75 7.33
CA ASP A 81 18.57 -13.15 7.55
C ASP A 81 17.03 -13.26 7.64
N ASP A 82 16.37 -12.31 8.29
CA ASP A 82 14.91 -12.28 8.42
C ASP A 82 14.18 -11.94 7.11
N TRP A 83 14.89 -11.41 6.13
CA TRP A 83 14.36 -11.08 4.80
C TRP A 83 14.83 -12.04 3.71
N GLU A 84 15.69 -13.04 4.03
CA GLU A 84 16.27 -13.94 3.02
C GLU A 84 15.20 -14.75 2.27
N ASP A 85 14.21 -15.25 2.99
CA ASP A 85 13.11 -16.04 2.42
C ASP A 85 11.87 -15.19 2.05
N ALA A 86 11.94 -13.85 2.20
CA ALA A 86 10.84 -12.99 1.84
C ALA A 86 10.67 -12.93 0.31
N PRO A 87 9.42 -12.83 -0.19
CA PRO A 87 9.16 -12.72 -1.63
C PRO A 87 9.75 -11.43 -2.20
N LEU A 88 10.12 -11.45 -3.46
CA LEU A 88 10.43 -10.25 -4.22
C LEU A 88 9.15 -9.42 -4.47
N PHE A 89 9.30 -8.12 -4.66
CA PHE A 89 8.15 -7.24 -4.91
C PHE A 89 7.27 -7.72 -6.08
N GLU A 90 7.87 -8.18 -7.17
CA GLU A 90 7.15 -8.66 -8.36
C GLU A 90 6.29 -9.91 -8.09
N GLU A 91 6.66 -10.72 -7.09
CA GLU A 91 5.91 -11.92 -6.73
C GLU A 91 4.61 -11.57 -5.98
N VAL A 92 4.62 -10.46 -5.24
CA VAL A 92 3.45 -9.99 -4.45
C VAL A 92 2.72 -8.81 -5.09
N ALA A 93 3.27 -8.23 -6.15
CA ALA A 93 2.71 -7.04 -6.80
C ALA A 93 1.24 -7.21 -7.22
N HIS A 94 0.87 -8.39 -7.72
CA HIS A 94 -0.50 -8.68 -8.13
C HIS A 94 -1.47 -8.73 -6.92
N ILE A 95 -1.01 -9.19 -5.77
CA ILE A 95 -1.79 -9.21 -4.52
C ILE A 95 -2.00 -7.79 -4.04
N ILE A 96 -0.92 -6.99 -3.99
CA ILE A 96 -0.96 -5.58 -3.58
C ILE A 96 -1.92 -4.81 -4.49
N ALA A 97 -1.76 -4.93 -5.81
CA ALA A 97 -2.61 -4.24 -6.78
C ALA A 97 -4.09 -4.62 -6.60
N LYS A 98 -4.39 -5.91 -6.40
CA LYS A 98 -5.74 -6.38 -6.17
C LYS A 98 -6.34 -5.84 -4.88
N LYS A 99 -5.59 -5.85 -3.78
CA LYS A 99 -6.08 -5.37 -2.47
C LYS A 99 -6.30 -3.85 -2.45
N LEU A 100 -5.40 -3.07 -3.05
CA LEU A 100 -5.51 -1.61 -3.10
C LEU A 100 -6.42 -1.07 -4.22
N ALA A 101 -7.01 -1.92 -5.05
CA ALA A 101 -7.96 -1.51 -6.07
C ALA A 101 -9.41 -1.34 -5.55
N TRP A 102 -9.68 -1.73 -4.31
CA TRP A 102 -11.02 -1.77 -3.74
C TRP A 102 -11.31 -0.51 -2.90
N GLY A 103 -12.37 0.21 -3.23
CA GLY A 103 -12.95 1.27 -2.41
C GLY A 103 -12.00 2.40 -2.00
N PRO A 104 -12.39 3.15 -0.98
CA PRO A 104 -11.54 4.15 -0.35
C PRO A 104 -10.29 3.50 0.28
N ILE A 105 -9.16 4.17 0.11
CA ILE A 105 -7.90 3.79 0.77
C ILE A 105 -7.52 4.81 1.82
N VAL A 106 -6.94 4.35 2.91
CA VAL A 106 -6.59 5.16 4.08
C VAL A 106 -5.15 4.85 4.49
N ALA A 107 -4.35 5.89 4.73
CA ALA A 107 -3.04 5.76 5.35
C ALA A 107 -2.69 7.04 6.13
N HIS A 108 -1.66 6.98 6.94
CA HIS A 108 -1.15 8.14 7.67
C HIS A 108 0.01 8.76 6.88
N ASN A 109 -0.18 10.01 6.39
CA ASN A 109 0.69 10.62 5.38
C ASN A 109 0.70 9.83 4.06
N ILE A 110 -0.50 9.52 3.58
CA ILE A 110 -0.77 8.60 2.45
C ILE A 110 0.04 8.88 1.18
N ASN A 111 0.46 10.12 0.96
CA ASN A 111 1.26 10.48 -0.21
C ASN A 111 2.63 9.78 -0.22
N PHE A 112 3.21 9.54 0.95
CA PHE A 112 4.46 8.80 1.10
C PHE A 112 4.29 7.36 0.59
N ASP A 113 3.30 6.65 1.10
CA ASP A 113 3.03 5.25 0.74
C ASP A 113 2.70 5.09 -0.75
N ILE A 114 1.83 5.97 -1.26
CA ILE A 114 1.45 5.97 -2.68
C ILE A 114 2.67 6.22 -3.58
N ALA A 115 3.56 7.15 -3.21
CA ALA A 115 4.74 7.45 -4.00
C ALA A 115 5.68 6.22 -4.09
N HIS A 116 5.95 5.56 -2.96
CA HIS A 116 6.79 4.36 -2.90
C HIS A 116 6.18 3.19 -3.68
N LEU A 117 4.87 2.97 -3.56
CA LEU A 117 4.17 1.94 -4.34
C LEU A 117 4.27 2.23 -5.84
N LYS A 118 3.91 3.44 -6.29
CA LYS A 118 3.98 3.81 -7.71
C LYS A 118 5.39 3.66 -8.27
N ALA A 119 6.41 4.11 -7.54
CA ALA A 119 7.81 3.97 -7.96
C ALA A 119 8.24 2.50 -8.04
N SER A 120 7.83 1.66 -7.07
CA SER A 120 8.13 0.22 -7.08
C SER A 120 7.47 -0.49 -8.26
N PHE A 121 6.19 -0.26 -8.52
CA PHE A 121 5.50 -0.80 -9.70
C PHE A 121 6.16 -0.36 -11.02
N LYS A 122 6.53 0.93 -11.12
CA LYS A 122 7.21 1.51 -12.30
C LYS A 122 8.58 0.86 -12.54
N ARG A 123 9.42 0.76 -11.50
CA ARG A 123 10.76 0.14 -11.61
C ARG A 123 10.69 -1.32 -12.05
N ARG A 124 9.69 -2.06 -11.60
CA ARG A 124 9.48 -3.47 -11.97
C ARG A 124 8.78 -3.64 -13.32
N LYS A 125 8.42 -2.54 -14.00
CA LYS A 125 7.64 -2.56 -15.25
C LYS A 125 6.40 -3.44 -15.13
N TRP A 126 5.82 -3.45 -13.92
CA TRP A 126 4.68 -4.31 -13.62
C TRP A 126 3.49 -3.94 -14.49
N ARG A 127 2.81 -4.96 -15.01
CA ARG A 127 1.58 -4.82 -15.79
C ARG A 127 0.56 -5.77 -15.20
N GLU A 128 -0.66 -5.29 -15.05
CA GLU A 128 -1.76 -6.13 -14.60
C GLU A 128 -1.94 -7.32 -15.56
N PRO A 129 -1.85 -8.57 -15.07
CA PRO A 129 -2.11 -9.73 -15.90
C PRO A 129 -3.59 -9.76 -16.26
N GLU A 130 -3.88 -9.88 -17.54
CA GLU A 130 -5.19 -10.16 -18.12
C GLU A 130 -6.34 -9.15 -17.86
N ARG A 131 -6.38 -8.16 -18.70
CA ARG A 131 -7.64 -7.60 -19.16
C ARG A 131 -7.59 -7.54 -20.68
N ASN A 132 -8.41 -8.36 -21.34
CA ASN A 132 -8.60 -8.48 -22.80
C ASN A 132 -7.79 -7.52 -23.70
N GLU A 133 -7.12 -8.08 -24.71
CA GLU A 133 -6.14 -7.53 -25.67
C GLU A 133 -6.50 -6.21 -26.39
N LYS A 134 -7.61 -5.57 -26.03
CA LYS A 134 -8.06 -4.28 -26.60
C LYS A 134 -7.78 -3.07 -25.70
N PHE A 135 -7.03 -3.22 -24.61
CA PHE A 135 -6.74 -2.11 -23.70
C PHE A 135 -5.34 -1.55 -23.97
N ASP A 136 -5.31 -0.26 -24.31
CA ASP A 136 -4.16 0.62 -24.55
C ASP A 136 -3.01 0.36 -23.56
N ALA A 137 -1.80 0.15 -24.05
CA ALA A 137 -0.62 -0.19 -23.24
C ALA A 137 -0.27 0.86 -22.19
N GLU A 138 -0.69 2.11 -22.37
CA GLU A 138 -0.52 3.21 -21.39
C GLU A 138 -1.46 3.10 -20.17
N LYS A 139 -2.55 2.33 -20.28
CA LYS A 139 -3.57 2.19 -19.23
C LYS A 139 -3.37 0.99 -18.31
N LYS A 140 -2.32 0.19 -18.50
CA LYS A 140 -2.01 -0.99 -17.68
C LYS A 140 -1.12 -0.66 -16.46
N MET A 141 -1.10 0.59 -16.02
CA MET A 141 -0.38 0.97 -14.82
C MET A 141 -1.18 0.61 -13.57
N PHE A 142 -0.46 0.35 -12.48
CA PHE A 142 -1.02 0.18 -11.15
C PHE A 142 -2.02 1.30 -10.84
N LYS A 143 -3.24 0.91 -10.55
CA LYS A 143 -4.31 1.81 -10.09
C LYS A 143 -4.52 1.60 -8.61
N ILE A 144 -4.57 2.70 -7.89
CA ILE A 144 -4.88 2.71 -6.48
C ILE A 144 -6.35 3.10 -6.26
N GLY A 145 -6.97 2.60 -5.22
CA GLY A 145 -8.36 2.89 -4.86
C GLY A 145 -8.62 4.38 -4.65
N TYR A 146 -9.87 4.77 -4.74
CA TYR A 146 -10.33 6.15 -4.59
C TYR A 146 -11.65 6.20 -3.81
N PRO A 147 -11.84 7.19 -2.94
CA PRO A 147 -10.91 8.27 -2.58
C PRO A 147 -9.72 7.79 -1.74
N ALA A 148 -8.63 8.60 -1.76
CA ALA A 148 -7.50 8.45 -0.86
C ALA A 148 -7.69 9.38 0.34
N ILE A 149 -7.66 8.82 1.55
CA ILE A 149 -7.91 9.53 2.81
C ILE A 149 -6.61 9.57 3.60
N ASP A 150 -6.15 10.76 3.93
CA ASP A 150 -4.95 11.00 4.73
C ASP A 150 -5.33 11.25 6.18
N THR A 151 -5.03 10.32 7.08
CA THR A 151 -5.33 10.49 8.51
C THR A 151 -4.44 11.53 9.18
N CYS A 152 -3.24 11.82 8.66
CA CYS A 152 -2.41 12.92 9.13
C CYS A 152 -3.09 14.28 8.88
N ALA A 153 -3.64 14.47 7.68
CA ALA A 153 -4.39 15.69 7.35
C ALA A 153 -5.68 15.83 8.19
N LEU A 154 -6.39 14.72 8.43
CA LEU A 154 -7.56 14.71 9.30
C LEU A 154 -7.19 15.07 10.74
N ALA A 155 -6.12 14.48 11.27
CA ALA A 155 -5.63 14.79 12.62
C ALA A 155 -5.28 16.28 12.77
N TYR A 156 -4.61 16.86 11.76
CA TYR A 156 -4.28 18.29 11.75
C TYR A 156 -5.53 19.19 11.85
N ILE A 157 -6.64 18.76 11.25
CA ILE A 157 -7.89 19.56 11.23
C ILE A 157 -8.68 19.39 12.53
N TYR A 158 -8.72 18.17 13.09
CA TYR A 158 -9.69 17.83 14.15
C TYR A 158 -9.08 17.66 15.54
N LEU A 159 -7.76 17.47 15.65
CA LEU A 159 -7.09 17.20 16.92
C LEU A 159 -6.15 18.35 17.30
N PRO A 160 -6.26 18.90 18.52
CA PRO A 160 -5.42 20.01 18.99
C PRO A 160 -4.04 19.49 19.45
N THR A 161 -3.31 18.78 18.60
CA THR A 161 -2.00 18.23 18.91
C THR A 161 -0.90 19.03 18.24
N GLU A 162 0.27 19.16 18.92
CA GLU A 162 1.45 19.82 18.35
C GLU A 162 2.09 18.99 17.21
N ARG A 163 1.91 17.67 17.24
CA ARG A 163 2.43 16.73 16.25
C ARG A 163 1.33 15.75 15.82
N GLN A 164 1.27 15.45 14.54
CA GLN A 164 0.31 14.52 13.94
C GLN A 164 0.93 13.16 13.64
N ASN A 165 1.99 12.75 14.35
CA ASN A 165 2.49 11.37 14.26
C ASN A 165 1.57 10.41 15.04
N LEU A 166 1.56 9.15 14.66
CA LEU A 166 0.65 8.15 15.23
C LEU A 166 0.85 7.95 16.75
N ASP A 167 2.08 8.07 17.25
CA ASP A 167 2.35 7.92 18.69
C ASP A 167 1.68 9.02 19.50
N THR A 168 1.80 10.28 19.07
CA THR A 168 1.13 11.41 19.71
C THR A 168 -0.39 11.30 19.61
N LEU A 169 -0.92 10.82 18.46
CA LEU A 169 -2.38 10.71 18.25
C LEU A 169 -3.02 9.58 19.06
N ARG A 170 -2.27 8.55 19.45
CA ARG A 170 -2.77 7.44 20.28
C ARG A 170 -3.04 7.85 21.73
N GLU A 171 -2.49 8.97 22.18
CA GLU A 171 -2.64 9.49 23.55
C GLU A 171 -3.86 10.41 23.70
N HIS A 172 -4.56 10.72 22.63
CA HIS A 172 -5.76 11.56 22.54
C HIS A 172 -7.02 10.77 22.19
#